data_b56b437461fe4e3f8c08cb848ce6fa53
#
_entry.id   b56b437461fe4e3f8c08cb848ce6fa53
#
_cell.length_a   1.000
_cell.length_b   1.000
_cell.length_c   1.000
_cell.angle_alpha   90.00
_cell.angle_beta   90.00
_cell.angle_gamma   90.00
#
_symmetry.space_group_name_H-M   'P 1'
#
loop_
_entity.id
_entity.type
_entity.pdbx_description
1 polymer ?
#
loop_
_entity_poly.entity_id
_entity_poly.type
_entity_poly.pdbx_seq_one_letter_code
_entity_poly.pdbx_strand_id
1 'polypeptide(L)'
;MSDPGDALSSVERERFETLRSVDSLAELVHVTGADTEHDAYFAGKREWRALKNELLPPAALDESRLPGDAVVVDGRRFVVHGVTHADTDAERAHLREHIGAFIEAGATVYCEQGIRSMYFSDVPDVRAMDDYRWALERCRELDVDSHLDADFDGLREDLTSVAGQFREAAYSLVHAGSDLYGEEFAAALGDVAADFLMSHEDVARAREFEAFALSRRAAENPAALAELQRYYETTFLPQPIEREWLRRHDPELEIVSHGRSERMADYAVYYGEANAVHLVVGAAHQPGIVHYLERHRDGHRRLEGFEVVA
;
A
#
# COMPACT_ATOMS: atom_id res chain seq x y z
N MET A 1 0.26 21.69 21.35
CA MET A 1 0.50 20.73 20.27
C MET A 1 1.98 20.87 19.93
N SER A 2 2.80 19.89 20.31
CA SER A 2 4.21 19.86 19.91
C SER A 2 4.28 19.65 18.40
N ASP A 3 5.16 20.35 17.73
CA ASP A 3 5.42 20.18 16.30
C ASP A 3 5.87 18.73 16.08
N PRO A 4 5.30 17.95 15.13
CA PRO A 4 5.76 16.61 14.83
C PRO A 4 7.26 16.54 14.47
N GLY A 5 7.86 17.69 14.11
CA GLY A 5 9.30 17.82 13.93
C GLY A 5 10.16 17.71 15.20
N ASP A 6 9.59 17.75 16.39
CA ASP A 6 10.34 17.65 17.65
C ASP A 6 10.60 16.19 18.13
N ALA A 7 10.02 15.19 17.47
CA ALA A 7 10.18 13.79 17.87
C ALA A 7 11.59 13.25 17.57
N LEU A 8 12.21 13.66 16.46
CA LEU A 8 13.56 13.25 16.07
C LEU A 8 14.63 14.24 16.56
N SER A 9 15.76 13.73 16.99
CA SER A 9 16.99 14.52 17.16
C SER A 9 17.43 15.12 15.83
N SER A 10 18.32 16.14 15.88
CA SER A 10 18.86 16.76 14.66
C SER A 10 19.58 15.75 13.76
N VAL A 11 20.26 14.78 14.35
CA VAL A 11 21.00 13.71 13.62
C VAL A 11 20.02 12.74 12.93
N GLU A 12 18.97 12.33 13.63
CA GLU A 12 17.93 11.44 13.07
C GLU A 12 17.14 12.13 11.96
N ARG A 13 16.87 13.42 12.11
CA ARG A 13 16.22 14.22 11.06
C ARG A 13 17.08 14.33 9.81
N GLU A 14 18.37 14.63 9.95
CA GLU A 14 19.31 14.67 8.84
C GLU A 14 19.38 13.28 8.17
N ARG A 15 19.40 12.23 8.98
CA ARG A 15 19.43 10.86 8.48
C ARG A 15 18.16 10.49 7.73
N PHE A 16 16.98 10.88 8.24
CA PHE A 16 15.70 10.69 7.56
C PHE A 16 15.66 11.40 6.21
N GLU A 17 16.08 12.67 6.16
CA GLU A 17 16.11 13.43 4.89
C GLU A 17 17.13 12.82 3.89
N THR A 18 18.25 12.31 4.37
CA THR A 18 19.21 11.59 3.54
C THR A 18 18.56 10.37 2.90
N LEU A 19 17.93 9.49 3.70
CA LEU A 19 17.23 8.30 3.17
C LEU A 19 16.07 8.68 2.24
N ARG A 20 15.35 9.74 2.55
CA ARG A 20 14.23 10.23 1.73
C ARG A 20 14.69 10.72 0.35
N SER A 21 15.90 11.24 0.25
CA SER A 21 16.45 11.80 -0.99
C SER A 21 17.13 10.76 -1.88
N VAL A 22 17.31 9.53 -1.41
CA VAL A 22 17.97 8.46 -2.19
C VAL A 22 17.12 8.06 -3.40
N ASP A 23 17.74 8.06 -4.58
CA ASP A 23 17.06 7.79 -5.85
C ASP A 23 17.47 6.44 -6.50
N SER A 24 18.47 5.74 -5.95
CA SER A 24 18.95 4.46 -6.49
C SER A 24 19.47 3.51 -5.43
N LEU A 25 19.49 2.21 -5.74
CA LEU A 25 20.10 1.19 -4.88
C LEU A 25 21.59 1.41 -4.68
N ALA A 26 22.28 1.88 -5.71
CA ALA A 26 23.72 2.20 -5.60
C ALA A 26 23.99 3.33 -4.60
N GLU A 27 23.15 4.35 -4.60
CA GLU A 27 23.22 5.43 -3.62
C GLU A 27 22.84 4.93 -2.22
N LEU A 28 21.84 4.05 -2.10
CA LEU A 28 21.46 3.43 -0.83
C LEU A 28 22.61 2.61 -0.23
N VAL A 29 23.39 1.87 -1.06
CA VAL A 29 24.62 1.18 -0.62
C VAL A 29 25.59 2.17 0.01
N HIS A 30 25.82 3.30 -0.66
CA HIS A 30 26.73 4.33 -0.14
C HIS A 30 26.22 4.92 1.18
N VAL A 31 24.93 5.23 1.25
CA VAL A 31 24.29 5.85 2.43
C VAL A 31 24.26 4.90 3.62
N THR A 32 23.98 3.62 3.40
CA THR A 32 23.93 2.61 4.49
C THR A 32 25.31 2.08 4.88
N GLY A 33 26.31 2.21 4.00
CA GLY A 33 27.63 1.60 4.18
C GLY A 33 27.63 0.08 4.07
N ALA A 34 26.63 -0.50 3.43
CA ALA A 34 26.52 -1.94 3.20
C ALA A 34 27.45 -2.39 2.06
N ASP A 35 27.82 -3.68 2.06
CA ASP A 35 28.70 -4.23 1.03
C ASP A 35 27.95 -4.59 -0.28
N THR A 36 26.65 -4.82 -0.21
CA THR A 36 25.82 -5.21 -1.35
C THR A 36 24.52 -4.41 -1.41
N GLU A 37 23.90 -4.33 -2.60
CA GLU A 37 22.56 -3.72 -2.77
C GLU A 37 21.48 -4.45 -1.96
N HIS A 38 21.61 -5.78 -1.84
CA HIS A 38 20.69 -6.58 -1.02
C HIS A 38 20.77 -6.16 0.45
N ASP A 39 21.96 -6.11 1.03
CA ASP A 39 22.15 -5.72 2.42
C ASP A 39 21.74 -4.27 2.66
N ALA A 40 22.05 -3.39 1.69
CA ALA A 40 21.64 -1.98 1.73
C ALA A 40 20.12 -1.83 1.77
N TYR A 41 19.39 -2.57 0.91
CA TYR A 41 17.94 -2.50 0.85
C TYR A 41 17.31 -2.88 2.19
N PHE A 42 17.69 -4.00 2.79
CA PHE A 42 17.12 -4.43 4.07
C PHE A 42 17.62 -3.58 5.27
N ALA A 43 18.84 -3.10 5.24
CA ALA A 43 19.34 -2.16 6.25
C ALA A 43 18.58 -0.82 6.18
N GLY A 44 18.46 -0.26 4.98
CA GLY A 44 17.71 0.97 4.72
C GLY A 44 16.24 0.83 5.13
N LYS A 45 15.60 -0.30 4.82
CA LYS A 45 14.21 -0.57 5.19
C LYS A 45 13.99 -0.59 6.70
N ARG A 46 14.89 -1.25 7.45
CA ARG A 46 14.82 -1.25 8.93
C ARG A 46 15.01 0.15 9.53
N GLU A 47 15.99 0.90 9.02
CA GLU A 47 16.28 2.25 9.50
C GLU A 47 15.15 3.24 9.16
N TRP A 48 14.65 3.18 7.92
CA TRP A 48 13.51 3.96 7.47
C TRP A 48 12.28 3.74 8.35
N ARG A 49 11.94 2.48 8.62
CA ARG A 49 10.82 2.10 9.48
C ARG A 49 10.97 2.65 10.89
N ALA A 50 12.17 2.56 11.48
CA ALA A 50 12.43 3.11 12.80
C ALA A 50 12.20 4.63 12.84
N LEU A 51 12.80 5.37 11.90
CA LEU A 51 12.67 6.83 11.82
C LEU A 51 11.23 7.28 11.53
N LYS A 52 10.53 6.60 10.63
CA LYS A 52 9.13 6.90 10.32
C LYS A 52 8.21 6.65 11.53
N ASN A 53 8.46 5.60 12.29
CA ASN A 53 7.67 5.31 13.49
C ASN A 53 7.80 6.37 14.58
N GLU A 54 8.97 7.00 14.70
CA GLU A 54 9.18 8.13 15.60
C GLU A 54 8.51 9.43 15.09
N LEU A 55 8.52 9.64 13.78
CA LEU A 55 7.93 10.83 13.16
C LEU A 55 6.41 10.84 13.16
N LEU A 56 5.81 9.68 12.94
CA LEU A 56 4.37 9.57 12.79
C LEU A 56 3.69 9.38 14.16
N PRO A 57 2.65 10.15 14.47
CA PRO A 57 1.89 9.92 15.68
C PRO A 57 1.24 8.53 15.65
N PRO A 58 0.93 7.92 16.79
CA PRO A 58 0.16 6.68 16.82
C PRO A 58 -1.12 6.82 16.00
N ALA A 59 -1.44 5.77 15.23
CA ALA A 59 -2.68 5.73 14.47
C ALA A 59 -3.87 5.83 15.44
N ALA A 60 -4.73 6.81 15.23
CA ALA A 60 -5.94 6.95 16.02
C ALA A 60 -7.05 6.05 15.44
N LEU A 61 -7.62 5.20 16.27
CA LEU A 61 -8.82 4.46 15.92
C LEU A 61 -10.00 5.45 15.94
N ASP A 62 -10.57 5.72 14.79
CA ASP A 62 -11.69 6.65 14.64
C ASP A 62 -12.71 6.07 13.64
N GLU A 63 -13.80 5.58 14.18
CA GLU A 63 -14.90 5.00 13.39
C GLU A 63 -15.71 6.06 12.63
N SER A 64 -15.60 7.32 13.02
CA SER A 64 -16.34 8.41 12.38
C SER A 64 -15.69 8.91 11.08
N ARG A 65 -14.53 8.39 10.69
CA ARG A 65 -13.76 8.84 9.54
C ARG A 65 -13.18 7.68 8.75
N LEU A 66 -13.25 7.77 7.41
CA LEU A 66 -12.42 6.95 6.56
C LEU A 66 -11.01 7.58 6.53
N PRO A 67 -9.97 6.92 7.10
CA PRO A 67 -8.63 7.47 7.14
C PRO A 67 -8.04 7.56 5.73
N GLY A 68 -7.11 8.48 5.52
CA GLY A 68 -6.42 8.65 4.24
C GLY A 68 -5.50 9.85 4.23
N ASP A 69 -4.53 9.83 3.31
CA ASP A 69 -3.54 10.87 3.12
C ASP A 69 -3.98 11.87 2.06
N ALA A 70 -3.80 13.14 2.35
CA ALA A 70 -4.24 14.22 1.48
C ALA A 70 -3.07 14.97 0.85
N VAL A 71 -3.12 15.15 -0.48
CA VAL A 71 -2.17 15.95 -1.26
C VAL A 71 -2.95 17.00 -2.06
N VAL A 72 -2.46 18.23 -2.10
CA VAL A 72 -3.04 19.30 -2.94
C VAL A 72 -2.19 19.45 -4.20
N VAL A 73 -2.81 19.25 -5.37
CA VAL A 73 -2.18 19.41 -6.69
C VAL A 73 -2.99 20.42 -7.50
N ASP A 74 -2.38 21.47 -7.96
CA ASP A 74 -3.02 22.55 -8.75
C ASP A 74 -4.33 23.07 -8.14
N GLY A 75 -4.35 23.23 -6.80
CA GLY A 75 -5.51 23.73 -6.04
C GLY A 75 -6.61 22.68 -5.78
N ARG A 76 -6.51 21.47 -6.32
CA ARG A 76 -7.42 20.35 -6.06
C ARG A 76 -6.89 19.49 -4.93
N ARG A 77 -7.77 19.00 -4.06
CA ARG A 77 -7.42 18.13 -2.95
C ARG A 77 -7.65 16.66 -3.31
N PHE A 78 -6.59 15.90 -3.37
CA PHE A 78 -6.61 14.44 -3.55
C PHE A 78 -6.48 13.77 -2.18
N VAL A 79 -7.33 12.78 -1.90
CA VAL A 79 -7.26 11.98 -0.66
C VAL A 79 -7.21 10.52 -1.03
N VAL A 80 -6.18 9.83 -0.59
CA VAL A 80 -5.95 8.40 -0.87
C VAL A 80 -6.31 7.58 0.36
N HIS A 81 -7.26 6.66 0.20
CA HIS A 81 -7.78 5.80 1.25
C HIS A 81 -7.36 4.35 1.01
N GLY A 82 -6.50 3.82 1.86
CA GLY A 82 -6.08 2.42 1.81
C GLY A 82 -7.07 1.49 2.51
N VAL A 83 -7.52 0.44 1.82
CA VAL A 83 -8.49 -0.55 2.34
C VAL A 83 -7.93 -1.97 2.28
N THR A 84 -8.64 -2.96 2.86
CA THR A 84 -8.10 -4.33 3.02
C THR A 84 -8.35 -5.26 1.85
N HIS A 85 -9.33 -5.04 0.99
CA HIS A 85 -9.86 -5.99 -0.01
C HIS A 85 -10.47 -7.25 0.60
N ALA A 86 -10.93 -7.22 1.84
CA ALA A 86 -11.43 -8.42 2.51
C ALA A 86 -12.89 -8.72 2.23
N ASP A 87 -13.63 -7.76 1.65
CA ASP A 87 -15.06 -7.86 1.33
C ASP A 87 -15.94 -8.27 2.52
N THR A 88 -15.56 -7.85 3.73
CA THR A 88 -16.40 -8.08 4.92
C THR A 88 -17.60 -7.13 4.96
N ASP A 89 -18.66 -7.55 5.62
CA ASP A 89 -19.86 -6.70 5.78
C ASP A 89 -19.54 -5.39 6.54
N ALA A 90 -18.60 -5.45 7.51
CA ALA A 90 -18.17 -4.29 8.29
C ALA A 90 -17.42 -3.28 7.42
N GLU A 91 -16.43 -3.71 6.65
CA GLU A 91 -15.69 -2.84 5.74
C GLU A 91 -16.60 -2.27 4.65
N ARG A 92 -17.48 -3.11 4.06
CA ARG A 92 -18.42 -2.69 3.03
C ARG A 92 -19.37 -1.61 3.53
N ALA A 93 -19.95 -1.78 4.72
CA ALA A 93 -20.85 -0.80 5.31
C ALA A 93 -20.15 0.53 5.57
N HIS A 94 -18.95 0.48 6.19
CA HIS A 94 -18.14 1.65 6.49
C HIS A 94 -17.74 2.43 5.23
N LEU A 95 -17.29 1.74 4.18
CA LEU A 95 -16.90 2.37 2.92
C LEU A 95 -18.10 3.01 2.21
N ARG A 96 -19.25 2.34 2.16
CA ARG A 96 -20.47 2.88 1.53
C ARG A 96 -20.95 4.15 2.22
N GLU A 97 -20.93 4.18 3.54
CA GLU A 97 -21.32 5.36 4.32
C GLU A 97 -20.44 6.57 3.98
N HIS A 98 -19.11 6.41 4.09
CA HIS A 98 -18.17 7.51 3.89
C HIS A 98 -18.11 7.97 2.44
N ILE A 99 -18.11 7.04 1.49
CA ILE A 99 -18.05 7.36 0.06
C ILE A 99 -19.36 8.01 -0.39
N GLY A 100 -20.50 7.55 0.13
CA GLY A 100 -21.78 8.24 -0.09
C GLY A 100 -21.71 9.70 0.34
N ALA A 101 -21.16 9.98 1.53
CA ALA A 101 -20.98 11.35 2.02
C ALA A 101 -20.02 12.18 1.15
N PHE A 102 -18.94 11.59 0.60
CA PHE A 102 -18.05 12.29 -0.32
C PHE A 102 -18.74 12.68 -1.62
N ILE A 103 -19.53 11.77 -2.19
CA ILE A 103 -20.31 12.02 -3.41
C ILE A 103 -21.38 13.09 -3.17
N GLU A 104 -22.10 13.03 -2.06
CA GLU A 104 -23.08 14.05 -1.67
C GLU A 104 -22.45 15.43 -1.47
N ALA A 105 -21.19 15.47 -1.03
CA ALA A 105 -20.42 16.71 -0.93
C ALA A 105 -19.86 17.22 -2.28
N GLY A 106 -20.14 16.53 -3.39
CA GLY A 106 -19.69 16.91 -4.73
C GLY A 106 -18.27 16.52 -5.07
N ALA A 107 -17.66 15.58 -4.34
CA ALA A 107 -16.36 15.04 -4.65
C ALA A 107 -16.42 14.00 -5.78
N THR A 108 -15.32 13.86 -6.54
CA THR A 108 -15.13 12.71 -7.43
C THR A 108 -14.52 11.55 -6.65
N VAL A 109 -15.06 10.34 -6.81
CA VAL A 109 -14.52 9.13 -6.17
C VAL A 109 -14.06 8.15 -7.25
N TYR A 110 -12.78 7.80 -7.19
CA TYR A 110 -12.16 6.76 -8.02
C TYR A 110 -11.81 5.54 -7.16
N CYS A 111 -12.00 4.36 -7.73
CA CYS A 111 -11.58 3.11 -7.13
C CYS A 111 -10.55 2.39 -8.01
N GLU A 112 -9.62 1.72 -7.35
CA GLU A 112 -8.76 0.72 -7.98
C GLU A 112 -9.63 -0.28 -8.77
N GLN A 113 -9.18 -0.67 -9.97
CA GLN A 113 -9.90 -1.63 -10.78
C GLN A 113 -10.05 -2.97 -10.04
N GLY A 114 -11.25 -3.48 -9.99
CA GLY A 114 -11.62 -4.67 -9.20
C GLY A 114 -12.32 -4.32 -7.88
N ILE A 115 -11.86 -3.32 -7.15
CA ILE A 115 -12.50 -2.88 -5.89
C ILE A 115 -13.94 -2.40 -6.16
N ARG A 116 -14.16 -1.63 -7.23
CA ARG A 116 -15.49 -1.07 -7.49
C ARG A 116 -16.57 -2.14 -7.54
N SER A 117 -16.34 -3.21 -8.29
CA SER A 117 -17.34 -4.29 -8.43
C SER A 117 -17.60 -5.03 -7.11
N MET A 118 -16.59 -5.13 -6.26
CA MET A 118 -16.66 -5.78 -4.96
C MET A 118 -17.52 -4.97 -3.97
N TYR A 119 -17.26 -3.66 -3.85
CA TYR A 119 -17.89 -2.83 -2.81
C TYR A 119 -19.00 -1.90 -3.32
N PHE A 120 -18.93 -1.44 -4.59
CA PHE A 120 -19.69 -0.30 -5.09
C PHE A 120 -20.44 -0.56 -6.40
N SER A 121 -20.77 -1.80 -6.73
CA SER A 121 -21.53 -2.14 -7.94
C SER A 121 -22.88 -1.40 -8.05
N ASP A 122 -23.44 -1.03 -6.92
CA ASP A 122 -24.72 -0.33 -6.75
C ASP A 122 -24.57 1.19 -6.53
N VAL A 123 -23.34 1.73 -6.55
CA VAL A 123 -23.07 3.17 -6.41
C VAL A 123 -22.54 3.72 -7.74
N PRO A 124 -23.42 4.34 -8.59
CA PRO A 124 -23.07 4.69 -9.97
C PRO A 124 -21.99 5.77 -10.09
N ASP A 125 -21.85 6.65 -9.08
CA ASP A 125 -20.91 7.78 -9.10
C ASP A 125 -19.48 7.42 -8.72
N VAL A 126 -19.26 6.18 -8.27
CA VAL A 126 -17.90 5.62 -8.06
C VAL A 126 -17.36 5.10 -9.38
N ARG A 127 -16.17 5.53 -9.75
CA ARG A 127 -15.53 5.20 -11.04
C ARG A 127 -14.33 4.29 -10.84
N ALA A 128 -14.22 3.23 -11.64
CA ALA A 128 -13.03 2.38 -11.67
C ALA A 128 -11.96 3.00 -12.57
N MET A 129 -10.70 2.91 -12.15
CA MET A 129 -9.53 3.24 -12.96
C MET A 129 -9.13 2.06 -13.84
N ASP A 130 -8.31 2.28 -14.86
CA ASP A 130 -7.85 1.25 -15.80
C ASP A 130 -6.53 0.56 -15.39
N ASP A 131 -6.11 0.76 -14.17
CA ASP A 131 -4.79 0.41 -13.63
C ASP A 131 -4.42 -1.06 -13.79
N TYR A 132 -5.38 -1.96 -13.62
CA TYR A 132 -5.15 -3.40 -13.76
C TYR A 132 -4.99 -3.83 -15.23
N ARG A 133 -5.83 -3.32 -16.14
CA ARG A 133 -5.70 -3.57 -17.58
C ARG A 133 -4.38 -3.05 -18.12
N TRP A 134 -4.01 -1.85 -17.70
CA TRP A 134 -2.71 -1.26 -18.02
C TRP A 134 -1.55 -2.17 -17.55
N ALA A 135 -1.62 -2.69 -16.33
CA ALA A 135 -0.58 -3.57 -15.80
C ALA A 135 -0.42 -4.84 -16.64
N LEU A 136 -1.54 -5.47 -17.06
CA LEU A 136 -1.53 -6.61 -17.96
C LEU A 136 -0.86 -6.31 -19.30
N GLU A 137 -1.23 -5.20 -19.95
CA GLU A 137 -0.60 -4.79 -21.21
C GLU A 137 0.89 -4.52 -21.01
N ARG A 138 1.26 -3.85 -19.93
CA ARG A 138 2.65 -3.54 -19.64
C ARG A 138 3.51 -4.78 -19.42
N CYS A 139 2.99 -5.81 -18.74
CA CYS A 139 3.66 -7.10 -18.60
C CYS A 139 3.90 -7.73 -19.98
N ARG A 140 2.89 -7.74 -20.86
CA ARG A 140 3.02 -8.27 -22.22
C ARG A 140 4.05 -7.52 -23.06
N GLU A 141 4.03 -6.19 -23.02
CA GLU A 141 5.01 -5.35 -23.74
C GLU A 141 6.45 -5.60 -23.31
N LEU A 142 6.68 -5.92 -22.04
CA LEU A 142 8.00 -6.14 -21.47
C LEU A 142 8.43 -7.62 -21.47
N ASP A 143 7.59 -8.51 -22.05
CA ASP A 143 7.80 -9.97 -22.04
C ASP A 143 8.05 -10.52 -20.61
N VAL A 144 7.29 -9.97 -19.67
CA VAL A 144 7.30 -10.40 -18.27
C VAL A 144 6.22 -11.46 -18.11
N ASP A 145 6.63 -12.66 -17.67
CA ASP A 145 5.67 -13.71 -17.30
C ASP A 145 4.71 -13.18 -16.24
N SER A 146 3.44 -13.10 -16.58
CA SER A 146 2.41 -12.58 -15.69
C SER A 146 1.44 -13.68 -15.30
N HIS A 147 1.32 -13.91 -14.00
CA HIS A 147 0.28 -14.79 -13.44
C HIS A 147 -1.13 -14.22 -13.67
N LEU A 148 -1.22 -12.98 -14.15
CA LEU A 148 -2.48 -12.30 -14.48
C LEU A 148 -3.04 -12.73 -15.85
N ASP A 149 -2.19 -13.26 -16.76
CA ASP A 149 -2.57 -13.70 -18.10
C ASP A 149 -3.22 -15.10 -18.14
N ALA A 150 -3.19 -15.83 -17.05
CA ALA A 150 -3.89 -17.09 -16.98
C ALA A 150 -5.40 -16.82 -17.00
N ASP A 151 -6.09 -17.38 -17.97
CA ASP A 151 -7.56 -17.41 -18.13
C ASP A 151 -8.21 -18.24 -16.99
N PHE A 152 -7.84 -17.90 -15.77
CA PHE A 152 -8.04 -18.64 -14.53
C PHE A 152 -8.86 -17.84 -13.52
N ASP A 153 -9.87 -17.10 -13.94
CA ASP A 153 -10.70 -16.38 -12.97
C ASP A 153 -11.21 -17.32 -11.85
N GLY A 154 -11.54 -18.57 -12.18
CA GLY A 154 -11.91 -19.58 -11.18
C GLY A 154 -10.72 -20.15 -10.38
N LEU A 155 -9.61 -20.47 -11.03
CA LEU A 155 -8.46 -21.12 -10.37
C LEU A 155 -7.67 -20.12 -9.48
N ARG A 156 -7.69 -18.85 -9.84
CA ARG A 156 -7.03 -17.77 -9.08
C ARG A 156 -7.79 -17.46 -7.78
N GLU A 157 -9.14 -17.43 -7.84
CA GLU A 157 -9.96 -17.33 -6.63
C GLU A 157 -9.70 -18.53 -5.72
N ASP A 158 -9.62 -19.74 -6.26
CA ASP A 158 -9.35 -20.97 -5.50
C ASP A 158 -7.94 -20.98 -4.91
N LEU A 159 -6.89 -20.61 -5.67
CA LEU A 159 -5.51 -20.56 -5.16
C LEU A 159 -5.30 -19.44 -4.14
N THR A 160 -5.90 -18.27 -4.37
CA THR A 160 -5.84 -17.15 -3.42
C THR A 160 -6.60 -17.51 -2.14
N SER A 161 -7.75 -18.20 -2.28
CA SER A 161 -8.54 -18.72 -1.16
C SER A 161 -7.78 -19.80 -0.39
N VAL A 162 -7.12 -20.74 -1.07
CA VAL A 162 -6.32 -21.80 -0.40
C VAL A 162 -5.11 -21.23 0.31
N ALA A 163 -4.37 -20.30 -0.30
CA ALA A 163 -3.26 -19.62 0.34
C ALA A 163 -3.73 -18.76 1.53
N GLY A 164 -4.87 -18.08 1.38
CA GLY A 164 -5.52 -17.35 2.47
C GLY A 164 -5.95 -18.25 3.62
N GLN A 165 -6.59 -19.38 3.32
CA GLN A 165 -7.01 -20.37 4.33
C GLN A 165 -5.82 -21.01 5.05
N PHE A 166 -4.72 -21.27 4.34
CA PHE A 166 -3.50 -21.81 4.94
C PHE A 166 -2.83 -20.80 5.87
N ARG A 167 -2.75 -19.52 5.47
CA ARG A 167 -2.28 -18.43 6.33
C ARG A 167 -3.18 -18.23 7.54
N GLU A 168 -4.49 -18.30 7.35
CA GLU A 168 -5.47 -18.23 8.44
C GLU A 168 -5.36 -19.38 9.41
N ALA A 169 -5.12 -20.61 8.93
CA ALA A 169 -4.88 -21.77 9.77
C ALA A 169 -3.58 -21.63 10.57
N ALA A 170 -2.51 -21.13 9.95
CA ALA A 170 -1.24 -20.85 10.64
C ALA A 170 -1.41 -19.77 11.70
N TYR A 171 -2.13 -18.69 11.40
CA TYR A 171 -2.47 -17.63 12.36
C TYR A 171 -3.28 -18.16 13.55
N SER A 172 -4.30 -18.98 13.27
CA SER A 172 -5.14 -19.60 14.30
C SER A 172 -4.33 -20.53 15.22
N LEU A 173 -3.35 -21.22 14.65
CA LEU A 173 -2.44 -22.09 15.40
C LEU A 173 -1.52 -21.28 16.33
N VAL A 174 -0.98 -20.17 15.85
CA VAL A 174 -0.15 -19.25 16.66
C VAL A 174 -0.98 -18.65 17.80
N HIS A 175 -2.22 -18.22 17.51
CA HIS A 175 -3.10 -17.63 18.51
C HIS A 175 -3.56 -18.66 19.57
N ALA A 176 -3.96 -19.85 19.14
CA ALA A 176 -4.30 -20.94 20.08
C ALA A 176 -3.10 -21.37 20.92
N GLY A 177 -1.88 -21.32 20.34
CA GLY A 177 -0.63 -21.57 21.08
C GLY A 177 -0.36 -20.50 22.14
N SER A 178 -0.64 -19.23 21.82
CA SER A 178 -0.51 -18.11 22.77
C SER A 178 -1.40 -18.27 24.00
N ASP A 179 -2.64 -18.68 23.79
CA ASP A 179 -3.60 -18.91 24.89
C ASP A 179 -3.21 -20.09 25.81
N LEU A 180 -2.51 -21.08 25.24
CA LEU A 180 -2.12 -22.31 25.96
C LEU A 180 -0.72 -22.24 26.59
N TYR A 181 0.23 -21.56 25.96
CA TYR A 181 1.66 -21.62 26.29
C TYR A 181 2.32 -20.26 26.56
N GLY A 182 1.55 -19.16 26.45
CA GLY A 182 2.00 -17.80 26.68
C GLY A 182 2.59 -17.06 25.47
N GLU A 183 2.78 -15.75 25.62
CA GLU A 183 3.20 -14.85 24.55
C GLU A 183 4.58 -15.15 23.95
N GLU A 184 5.52 -15.64 24.76
CA GLU A 184 6.87 -16.00 24.28
C GLU A 184 6.84 -17.20 23.32
N PHE A 185 5.95 -18.17 23.56
CA PHE A 185 5.75 -19.29 22.65
C PHE A 185 5.06 -18.86 21.36
N ALA A 186 4.08 -17.93 21.47
CA ALA A 186 3.41 -17.38 20.29
C ALA A 186 4.37 -16.58 19.41
N ALA A 187 5.27 -15.80 20.00
CA ALA A 187 6.30 -15.06 19.27
C ALA A 187 7.26 -16.02 18.57
N ALA A 188 7.79 -17.02 19.29
CA ALA A 188 8.71 -18.01 18.70
C ALA A 188 8.06 -18.85 17.61
N LEU A 189 6.79 -19.27 17.77
CA LEU A 189 6.04 -20.00 16.77
C LEU A 189 5.65 -19.11 15.59
N GLY A 190 5.37 -17.82 15.87
CA GLY A 190 5.12 -16.79 14.88
C GLY A 190 6.34 -16.57 13.98
N ASP A 191 7.52 -16.46 14.57
CA ASP A 191 8.79 -16.32 13.84
C ASP A 191 9.07 -17.55 12.97
N VAL A 192 8.89 -18.77 13.48
CA VAL A 192 9.06 -20.01 12.72
C VAL A 192 8.00 -20.13 11.61
N ALA A 193 6.75 -19.78 11.87
CA ALA A 193 5.69 -19.78 10.86
C ALA A 193 5.94 -18.69 9.81
N ALA A 194 6.44 -17.54 10.22
CA ALA A 194 6.85 -16.48 9.32
C ALA A 194 8.00 -16.92 8.41
N ASP A 195 9.07 -17.48 8.97
CA ASP A 195 10.20 -18.00 8.20
C ASP A 195 9.81 -19.13 7.23
N PHE A 196 8.84 -19.96 7.60
CA PHE A 196 8.36 -21.05 6.76
C PHE A 196 7.39 -20.62 5.66
N LEU A 197 6.58 -19.57 5.93
CA LEU A 197 5.54 -19.09 5.04
C LEU A 197 5.92 -17.88 4.22
N MET A 198 7.05 -17.23 4.53
CA MET A 198 7.46 -15.97 3.89
C MET A 198 8.77 -16.13 3.14
N SER A 199 8.73 -15.81 1.87
CA SER A 199 9.93 -15.60 1.05
C SER A 199 10.47 -14.17 1.25
N HIS A 200 11.71 -13.92 0.80
CA HIS A 200 12.22 -12.54 0.70
C HIS A 200 11.32 -11.60 -0.10
N GLU A 201 10.55 -12.16 -1.02
CA GLU A 201 9.54 -11.45 -1.81
C GLU A 201 8.38 -10.96 -0.95
N ASP A 202 7.89 -11.75 0.01
CA ASP A 202 6.81 -11.33 0.90
C ASP A 202 7.24 -10.18 1.82
N VAL A 203 8.51 -10.14 2.23
CA VAL A 203 9.08 -9.01 3.00
C VAL A 203 9.17 -7.76 2.13
N ALA A 204 9.59 -7.91 0.86
CA ALA A 204 9.61 -6.80 -0.09
C ALA A 204 8.18 -6.28 -0.41
N ARG A 205 7.20 -7.17 -0.40
CA ARG A 205 5.77 -6.86 -0.60
C ARG A 205 5.10 -6.26 0.64
N ALA A 206 5.79 -6.16 1.78
CA ALA A 206 5.18 -5.89 3.08
C ALA A 206 4.00 -6.84 3.39
N ARG A 207 4.12 -8.10 2.99
CA ARG A 207 3.14 -9.18 3.25
C ARG A 207 3.59 -10.08 4.39
N GLU A 208 4.35 -9.52 5.30
CA GLU A 208 4.74 -10.22 6.51
C GLU A 208 3.53 -10.48 7.43
N PHE A 209 3.74 -11.29 8.44
CA PHE A 209 2.68 -11.69 9.38
C PHE A 209 1.98 -10.49 10.05
N GLU A 210 2.71 -9.41 10.33
CA GLU A 210 2.16 -8.17 10.87
C GLU A 210 1.15 -7.52 9.90
N ALA A 211 1.48 -7.42 8.60
CA ALA A 211 0.57 -6.91 7.57
C ALA A 211 -0.72 -7.72 7.50
N PHE A 212 -0.60 -9.05 7.57
CA PHE A 212 -1.74 -9.95 7.56
C PHE A 212 -2.64 -9.76 8.80
N ALA A 213 -2.03 -9.70 10.00
CA ALA A 213 -2.77 -9.49 11.23
C ALA A 213 -3.50 -8.13 11.27
N LEU A 214 -2.82 -7.07 10.79
CA LEU A 214 -3.40 -5.73 10.67
C LEU A 214 -4.54 -5.69 9.65
N SER A 215 -4.36 -6.31 8.48
CA SER A 215 -5.38 -6.39 7.44
C SER A 215 -6.63 -7.10 7.93
N ARG A 216 -6.46 -8.25 8.60
CA ARG A 216 -7.58 -9.00 9.18
C ARG A 216 -8.32 -8.18 10.25
N ARG A 217 -7.59 -7.54 11.15
CA ARG A 217 -8.18 -6.68 12.19
C ARG A 217 -8.95 -5.50 11.56
N ALA A 218 -8.39 -4.84 10.55
CA ALA A 218 -9.04 -3.74 9.88
C ALA A 218 -10.28 -4.17 9.08
N ALA A 219 -10.28 -5.39 8.52
CA ALA A 219 -11.43 -5.96 7.84
C ALA A 219 -12.63 -6.21 8.77
N GLU A 220 -12.37 -6.63 10.01
CA GLU A 220 -13.38 -6.86 11.04
C GLU A 220 -13.76 -5.56 11.78
N ASN A 221 -12.81 -4.63 11.93
CA ASN A 221 -12.98 -3.34 12.57
C ASN A 221 -12.38 -2.22 11.71
N PRO A 222 -13.16 -1.56 10.84
CA PRO A 222 -12.68 -0.51 9.93
C PRO A 222 -11.98 0.68 10.62
N ALA A 223 -12.23 0.93 11.91
CA ALA A 223 -11.48 1.93 12.66
C ALA A 223 -9.97 1.63 12.70
N ALA A 224 -9.57 0.37 12.54
CA ALA A 224 -8.17 -0.04 12.48
C ALA A 224 -7.51 0.16 11.11
N LEU A 225 -8.22 0.64 10.08
CA LEU A 225 -7.63 0.95 8.76
C LEU A 225 -6.47 1.94 8.88
N ALA A 226 -6.52 2.89 9.80
CA ALA A 226 -5.43 3.83 10.03
C ALA A 226 -4.12 3.14 10.47
N GLU A 227 -4.20 2.04 11.23
CA GLU A 227 -3.02 1.25 11.62
C GLU A 227 -2.44 0.49 10.42
N LEU A 228 -3.29 -0.08 9.57
CA LEU A 228 -2.88 -0.75 8.34
C LEU A 228 -2.21 0.22 7.36
N GLN A 229 -2.81 1.40 7.15
CA GLN A 229 -2.24 2.46 6.31
C GLN A 229 -0.87 2.91 6.84
N ARG A 230 -0.76 3.17 8.14
CA ARG A 230 0.50 3.52 8.79
C ARG A 230 1.56 2.43 8.62
N TYR A 231 1.19 1.15 8.73
CA TYR A 231 2.10 0.04 8.51
C TYR A 231 2.75 0.14 7.13
N TYR A 232 1.96 0.29 6.06
CA TYR A 232 2.51 0.40 4.70
C TYR A 232 3.32 1.68 4.49
N GLU A 233 2.88 2.81 5.05
CA GLU A 233 3.63 4.07 4.99
C GLU A 233 5.01 3.98 5.65
N THR A 234 5.13 3.24 6.75
CA THR A 234 6.41 3.06 7.46
C THR A 234 7.28 1.97 6.88
N THR A 235 6.70 0.99 6.18
CA THR A 235 7.41 -0.20 5.71
C THR A 235 8.06 0.01 4.34
N PHE A 236 7.44 0.78 3.44
CA PHE A 236 8.02 1.03 2.13
C PHE A 236 9.09 2.13 2.18
N LEU A 237 10.24 1.83 1.59
CA LEU A 237 11.26 2.83 1.26
C LEU A 237 10.70 3.84 0.22
N PRO A 238 11.40 4.95 -0.04
CA PRO A 238 11.05 5.83 -1.16
C PRO A 238 10.83 5.06 -2.46
N GLN A 239 9.80 5.44 -3.21
CA GLN A 239 9.35 4.71 -4.40
C GLN A 239 10.44 4.40 -5.45
N PRO A 240 11.42 5.29 -5.73
CA PRO A 240 12.51 4.96 -6.65
C PRO A 240 13.28 3.70 -6.23
N ILE A 241 13.52 3.53 -4.94
CA ILE A 241 14.26 2.39 -4.38
C ILE A 241 13.43 1.11 -4.45
N GLU A 242 12.16 1.15 -4.01
CA GLU A 242 11.26 -0.01 -4.06
C GLU A 242 11.10 -0.50 -5.51
N ARG A 243 10.91 0.41 -6.46
CA ARG A 243 10.77 0.07 -7.88
C ARG A 243 12.05 -0.49 -8.48
N GLU A 244 13.24 0.09 -8.18
CA GLU A 244 14.50 -0.41 -8.69
C GLU A 244 14.80 -1.82 -8.14
N TRP A 245 14.52 -2.04 -6.84
CA TRP A 245 14.65 -3.36 -6.22
C TRP A 245 13.76 -4.39 -6.92
N LEU A 246 12.47 -4.11 -7.07
CA LEU A 246 11.53 -5.05 -7.65
C LEU A 246 11.78 -5.30 -9.14
N ARG A 247 12.17 -4.31 -9.93
CA ARG A 247 12.54 -4.53 -11.34
C ARG A 247 13.63 -5.57 -11.53
N ARG A 248 14.51 -5.75 -10.55
CA ARG A 248 15.62 -6.70 -10.60
C ARG A 248 15.26 -8.07 -10.03
N HIS A 249 14.28 -8.15 -9.14
CA HIS A 249 13.98 -9.36 -8.39
C HIS A 249 12.59 -9.94 -8.71
N ASP A 250 11.60 -9.09 -8.98
CA ASP A 250 10.23 -9.46 -9.33
C ASP A 250 9.62 -8.36 -10.22
N PRO A 251 9.94 -8.36 -11.53
CA PRO A 251 9.44 -7.34 -12.46
C PRO A 251 7.92 -7.32 -12.59
N GLU A 252 7.26 -8.47 -12.47
CA GLU A 252 5.79 -8.54 -12.46
C GLU A 252 5.24 -7.73 -11.28
N LEU A 253 5.76 -7.96 -10.09
CA LEU A 253 5.31 -7.26 -8.90
C LEU A 253 5.58 -5.75 -8.99
N GLU A 254 6.71 -5.33 -9.59
CA GLU A 254 6.96 -3.90 -9.82
C GLU A 254 5.82 -3.28 -10.63
N ILE A 255 5.37 -3.95 -11.69
CA ILE A 255 4.31 -3.46 -12.57
C ILE A 255 2.95 -3.48 -11.86
N VAL A 256 2.57 -4.61 -11.25
CA VAL A 256 1.24 -4.81 -10.66
C VAL A 256 1.04 -4.11 -9.31
N SER A 257 2.10 -3.67 -8.67
CA SER A 257 2.06 -2.93 -7.41
C SER A 257 2.44 -1.46 -7.63
N HIS A 258 3.74 -1.17 -7.79
CA HIS A 258 4.24 0.21 -7.83
C HIS A 258 3.93 0.92 -9.16
N GLY A 259 4.00 0.22 -10.29
CA GLY A 259 3.60 0.75 -11.60
C GLY A 259 2.12 1.14 -11.63
N ARG A 260 1.25 0.31 -11.07
CA ARG A 260 -0.18 0.63 -10.92
C ARG A 260 -0.41 1.84 -10.01
N SER A 261 0.36 1.98 -8.92
CA SER A 261 0.25 3.15 -8.04
C SER A 261 0.56 4.45 -8.79
N GLU A 262 1.60 4.44 -9.64
CA GLU A 262 1.91 5.55 -10.54
C GLU A 262 0.76 5.83 -11.51
N ARG A 263 0.24 4.78 -12.17
CA ARG A 263 -0.88 4.86 -13.13
C ARG A 263 -2.13 5.46 -12.49
N MET A 264 -2.50 5.00 -11.27
CA MET A 264 -3.67 5.49 -10.56
C MET A 264 -3.54 6.97 -10.17
N ALA A 265 -2.36 7.42 -9.73
CA ALA A 265 -2.11 8.83 -9.44
C ALA A 265 -2.26 9.69 -10.69
N ASP A 266 -1.66 9.28 -11.81
CA ASP A 266 -1.76 9.98 -13.10
C ASP A 266 -3.19 10.06 -13.62
N TYR A 267 -3.91 8.94 -13.56
CA TYR A 267 -5.33 8.88 -13.94
C TYR A 267 -6.16 9.91 -13.16
N ALA A 268 -6.00 9.90 -11.83
CA ALA A 268 -6.76 10.80 -10.97
C ALA A 268 -6.41 12.29 -11.21
N VAL A 269 -5.15 12.62 -11.44
CA VAL A 269 -4.72 13.99 -11.75
C VAL A 269 -5.26 14.45 -13.10
N TYR A 270 -5.26 13.56 -14.10
CA TYR A 270 -5.70 13.90 -15.46
C TYR A 270 -7.22 14.04 -15.57
N TYR A 271 -8.00 13.12 -14.96
CA TYR A 271 -9.46 13.09 -15.09
C TYR A 271 -10.22 13.70 -13.92
N GLY A 272 -9.57 13.98 -12.79
CA GLY A 272 -10.22 14.54 -11.60
C GLY A 272 -10.50 16.03 -11.78
N GLU A 273 -11.74 16.40 -12.12
CA GLU A 273 -12.14 17.80 -12.32
C GLU A 273 -12.66 18.48 -11.04
N ALA A 274 -13.13 17.69 -10.05
CA ALA A 274 -13.67 18.22 -8.81
C ALA A 274 -12.58 18.84 -7.91
N ASN A 275 -12.99 19.78 -7.04
CA ASN A 275 -12.07 20.37 -6.04
C ASN A 275 -11.55 19.34 -5.01
N ALA A 276 -12.33 18.28 -4.78
CA ALA A 276 -11.96 17.15 -3.96
C ALA A 276 -12.07 15.86 -4.78
N VAL A 277 -11.01 15.07 -4.77
CA VAL A 277 -10.92 13.76 -5.45
C VAL A 277 -10.50 12.72 -4.42
N HIS A 278 -11.29 11.67 -4.26
CA HIS A 278 -11.00 10.57 -3.37
C HIS A 278 -10.61 9.33 -4.17
N LEU A 279 -9.52 8.67 -3.77
CA LEU A 279 -9.06 7.40 -4.34
C LEU A 279 -9.22 6.31 -3.27
N VAL A 280 -9.95 5.25 -3.60
CA VAL A 280 -10.12 4.07 -2.73
C VAL A 280 -9.34 2.92 -3.35
N VAL A 281 -8.31 2.48 -2.65
CA VAL A 281 -7.30 1.55 -3.19
C VAL A 281 -6.88 0.56 -2.11
N GLY A 282 -6.25 -0.54 -2.49
CA GLY A 282 -5.58 -1.40 -1.52
C GLY A 282 -4.53 -0.63 -0.72
N ALA A 283 -4.46 -0.89 0.59
CA ALA A 283 -3.60 -0.11 1.50
C ALA A 283 -2.12 -0.10 1.07
N ALA A 284 -1.65 -1.15 0.40
CA ALA A 284 -0.30 -1.23 -0.14
C ALA A 284 -0.02 -0.22 -1.28
N HIS A 285 -1.06 0.25 -1.98
CA HIS A 285 -0.93 1.24 -3.05
C HIS A 285 -0.85 2.67 -2.53
N GLN A 286 -1.40 2.94 -1.34
CA GLN A 286 -1.53 4.30 -0.80
C GLN A 286 -0.19 5.06 -0.76
N PRO A 287 0.93 4.54 -0.21
CA PRO A 287 2.19 5.28 -0.15
C PRO A 287 2.74 5.62 -1.55
N GLY A 288 2.58 4.71 -2.52
CA GLY A 288 3.00 4.94 -3.90
C GLY A 288 2.19 6.03 -4.58
N ILE A 289 0.87 6.00 -4.45
CA ILE A 289 0.00 7.02 -5.04
C ILE A 289 0.29 8.40 -4.43
N VAL A 290 0.42 8.48 -3.10
CA VAL A 290 0.78 9.72 -2.40
C VAL A 290 2.09 10.29 -2.92
N HIS A 291 3.12 9.45 -3.08
CA HIS A 291 4.41 9.86 -3.65
C HIS A 291 4.25 10.50 -5.04
N TYR A 292 3.49 9.89 -5.96
CA TYR A 292 3.31 10.44 -7.30
C TYR A 292 2.46 11.70 -7.32
N LEU A 293 1.42 11.80 -6.47
CA LEU A 293 0.67 13.05 -6.28
C LEU A 293 1.56 14.17 -5.76
N GLU A 294 2.49 13.89 -4.84
CA GLU A 294 3.49 14.87 -4.39
C GLU A 294 4.42 15.30 -5.52
N ARG A 295 4.87 14.39 -6.37
CA ARG A 295 5.67 14.74 -7.55
C ARG A 295 4.92 15.63 -8.56
N HIS A 296 3.60 15.45 -8.69
CA HIS A 296 2.75 16.37 -9.47
C HIS A 296 2.69 17.74 -8.78
N ARG A 297 2.42 17.79 -7.48
CA ARG A 297 2.41 19.03 -6.68
C ARG A 297 3.70 19.83 -6.85
N ASP A 298 4.84 19.17 -6.78
CA ASP A 298 6.16 19.79 -6.80
C ASP A 298 6.67 20.08 -8.24
N GLY A 299 5.86 19.77 -9.25
CA GLY A 299 6.19 20.01 -10.66
C GLY A 299 7.24 19.06 -11.25
N HIS A 300 7.61 18.02 -10.51
CA HIS A 300 8.55 16.97 -10.96
C HIS A 300 7.88 15.94 -11.89
N ARG A 301 6.55 15.98 -12.00
CA ARG A 301 5.77 15.14 -12.91
C ARG A 301 4.71 15.98 -13.57
N ARG A 302 4.59 15.86 -14.92
CA ARG A 302 3.58 16.54 -15.72
C ARG A 302 3.06 15.57 -16.76
N LEU A 303 1.76 15.61 -17.02
CA LEU A 303 1.10 14.80 -18.04
C LEU A 303 0.75 15.70 -19.24
N GLU A 304 1.23 15.33 -20.42
CA GLU A 304 0.83 15.96 -21.69
C GLU A 304 -0.42 15.29 -22.29
N GLY A 305 -0.72 14.07 -21.86
CA GLY A 305 -1.88 13.28 -22.27
C GLY A 305 -1.99 12.02 -21.42
N PHE A 306 -3.14 11.35 -21.49
CA PHE A 306 -3.39 10.09 -20.82
C PHE A 306 -4.24 9.17 -21.71
N GLU A 307 -3.74 7.99 -22.05
CA GLU A 307 -4.47 6.99 -22.82
C GLU A 307 -5.07 5.95 -21.88
N VAL A 308 -6.37 5.73 -22.00
CA VAL A 308 -7.11 4.73 -21.23
C VAL A 308 -7.02 3.38 -21.94
N VAL A 309 -6.65 2.36 -21.19
CA VAL A 309 -6.69 0.97 -21.65
C VAL A 309 -8.12 0.45 -21.49
N ALA A 310 -8.73 0.06 -22.62
CA ALA A 310 -10.13 -0.36 -22.71
C ALA A 310 -10.32 -1.85 -22.42
#